data_7b8f8f232ac755339d09890fd71e6a08
#
_entry.id   7b8f8f232ac755339d09890fd71e6a08
#
_cell.length_a   1.000
_cell.length_b   1.000
_cell.length_c   1.000
_cell.angle_alpha   90.00
_cell.angle_beta   90.00
_cell.angle_gamma   90.00
#
_symmetry.space_group_name_H-M   'P 1'
#
loop_
_entity.id
_entity.type
_entity.pdbx_description
1 polymer ?
#
loop_
_entity_poly.entity_id
_entity_poly.type
_entity_poly.pdbx_seq_one_letter_code
_entity_poly.pdbx_strand_id
1 'polypeptide(L)'
;MIIFWDVIKENVEVIGTLATSLAFFATAWAAYEARHSAKAAMKATQLTADSLLEMKKASFKEWYGILLEQHNKLLEDVNKTLLDDNELNTRLNINVIRGIYYHVTKNPAYIKYINHIILILNYVDKDFYLPSSAENEKRSYIEQLRNSISPKVSLLIAIFGLNIDNNKTYDAKKLYNLLSKYNFFENELFFEDAISKVHYLDTYVAEIFDKEYRKDVEFYVDETVCGRALSFINTTCRHHRITFAVQWSYNNPCQKHLLKRFNDLPMHMRNVIGLNMEKAAEKVATFNSELPGFVGWEIKIANNKVRVIKDEKELKRLIKLYYKYPFDPRQTGIVLTNGFTNRFADEIRNSMSGYALHKAYLELSSNPNKDQVIDEIVSEVEKMVDKFKTELNSFCFN
;
A
#
# COMPACT_ATOMS: atom_id res chain seq x y z
N MET A 1 63.24 28.76 -83.78
CA MET A 1 63.00 28.50 -82.32
C MET A 1 62.56 29.77 -81.57
N ILE A 2 62.94 30.94 -81.97
CA ILE A 2 62.60 32.21 -81.33
C ILE A 2 61.09 32.57 -81.46
N ILE A 3 60.54 32.36 -82.69
CA ILE A 3 59.11 32.68 -82.93
C ILE A 3 58.14 31.81 -82.12
N PHE A 4 58.56 30.63 -81.73
CA PHE A 4 57.71 29.70 -80.95
C PHE A 4 57.63 30.17 -79.46
N TRP A 5 58.70 30.76 -78.99
CA TRP A 5 58.69 31.28 -77.62
C TRP A 5 57.92 32.59 -77.47
N ASP A 6 57.87 33.46 -78.47
CA ASP A 6 57.09 34.69 -78.44
C ASP A 6 55.60 34.41 -78.52
N VAL A 7 55.19 33.44 -79.31
CA VAL A 7 53.80 33.01 -79.43
C VAL A 7 53.34 32.37 -78.06
N ILE A 8 54.21 31.65 -77.39
CA ILE A 8 53.91 31.10 -76.07
C ILE A 8 53.82 32.22 -75.09
N LYS A 9 54.70 33.24 -75.10
CA LYS A 9 54.62 34.38 -74.18
C LYS A 9 53.33 35.20 -74.30
N GLU A 10 52.93 35.46 -75.53
CA GLU A 10 51.69 36.24 -75.77
C GLU A 10 50.43 35.49 -75.37
N ASN A 11 50.51 34.15 -75.36
CA ASN A 11 49.33 33.35 -75.00
C ASN A 11 49.39 32.79 -73.52
N VAL A 12 50.46 33.09 -72.76
CA VAL A 12 50.60 32.58 -71.40
C VAL A 12 49.47 33.03 -70.49
N GLU A 13 49.01 34.26 -70.64
CA GLU A 13 47.85 34.76 -69.81
C GLU A 13 46.53 34.05 -70.19
N VAL A 14 46.32 33.80 -71.46
CA VAL A 14 45.11 33.10 -71.95
C VAL A 14 45.17 31.63 -71.55
N ILE A 15 46.31 30.97 -71.67
CA ILE A 15 46.49 29.60 -71.19
C ILE A 15 46.36 29.49 -69.66
N GLY A 16 46.92 30.47 -68.95
CA GLY A 16 46.84 30.55 -67.50
C GLY A 16 45.37 30.74 -67.03
N THR A 17 44.63 31.62 -67.68
CA THR A 17 43.19 31.84 -67.35
C THR A 17 42.34 30.61 -67.71
N LEU A 18 42.58 29.96 -68.82
CA LEU A 18 41.94 28.70 -69.19
C LEU A 18 42.24 27.58 -68.18
N ALA A 19 43.52 27.42 -67.85
CA ALA A 19 43.91 26.41 -66.83
C ALA A 19 43.28 26.68 -65.46
N THR A 20 43.24 27.96 -64.99
CA THR A 20 42.60 28.35 -63.77
C THR A 20 41.08 28.12 -63.79
N SER A 21 40.43 28.45 -64.89
CA SER A 21 39.00 28.17 -65.09
C SER A 21 38.68 26.68 -65.04
N LEU A 22 39.47 25.86 -65.74
CA LEU A 22 39.32 24.40 -65.72
C LEU A 22 39.57 23.84 -64.31
N ALA A 23 40.58 24.32 -63.59
CA ALA A 23 40.85 23.94 -62.21
C ALA A 23 39.67 24.31 -61.30
N PHE A 24 39.07 25.50 -61.48
CA PHE A 24 37.89 25.92 -60.77
C PHE A 24 36.70 24.99 -60.98
N PHE A 25 36.41 24.69 -62.26
CA PHE A 25 35.35 23.73 -62.63
C PHE A 25 35.61 22.34 -62.06
N ALA A 26 36.83 21.84 -62.17
CA ALA A 26 37.20 20.53 -61.58
C ALA A 26 37.04 20.51 -60.07
N THR A 27 37.44 21.61 -59.38
CA THR A 27 37.28 21.74 -57.95
C THR A 27 35.80 21.85 -57.54
N ALA A 28 35.00 22.65 -58.27
CA ALA A 28 33.58 22.77 -58.05
C ALA A 28 32.84 21.44 -58.31
N TRP A 29 33.22 20.72 -59.34
CA TRP A 29 32.68 19.39 -59.62
C TRP A 29 33.08 18.39 -58.54
N ALA A 30 34.33 18.35 -58.12
CA ALA A 30 34.82 17.49 -57.03
C ALA A 30 34.09 17.79 -55.71
N ALA A 31 33.86 19.09 -55.40
CA ALA A 31 33.10 19.48 -54.23
C ALA A 31 31.61 19.05 -54.30
N TYR A 32 31.00 19.18 -55.47
CA TYR A 32 29.62 18.68 -55.69
C TYR A 32 29.52 17.16 -55.52
N GLU A 33 30.45 16.41 -56.14
CA GLU A 33 30.49 14.94 -56.03
C GLU A 33 30.76 14.47 -54.64
N ALA A 34 31.68 15.15 -53.92
CA ALA A 34 31.95 14.89 -52.50
C ALA A 34 30.71 15.11 -51.63
N ARG A 35 29.95 16.20 -51.88
CA ARG A 35 28.68 16.49 -51.19
C ARG A 35 27.60 15.43 -51.49
N HIS A 36 27.51 14.98 -52.73
CA HIS A 36 26.57 13.94 -53.16
C HIS A 36 26.92 12.59 -52.51
N SER A 37 28.18 12.21 -52.52
CA SER A 37 28.69 11.00 -51.87
C SER A 37 28.51 11.05 -50.37
N ALA A 38 28.75 12.19 -49.70
CA ALA A 38 28.52 12.38 -48.29
C ALA A 38 27.02 12.19 -47.93
N LYS A 39 26.10 12.75 -48.72
CA LYS A 39 24.65 12.54 -48.54
C LYS A 39 24.24 11.09 -48.71
N ALA A 40 24.81 10.40 -49.74
CA ALA A 40 24.53 8.98 -49.98
C ALA A 40 25.05 8.12 -48.81
N ALA A 41 26.26 8.38 -48.34
CA ALA A 41 26.84 7.71 -47.16
C ALA A 41 26.00 7.95 -45.88
N MET A 42 25.57 9.19 -45.67
CA MET A 42 24.71 9.54 -44.52
C MET A 42 23.37 8.78 -44.56
N LYS A 43 22.74 8.73 -45.75
CA LYS A 43 21.49 7.97 -45.96
C LYS A 43 21.70 6.45 -45.74
N ALA A 44 22.80 5.90 -46.26
CA ALA A 44 23.14 4.50 -46.02
C ALA A 44 23.38 4.18 -44.55
N THR A 45 24.08 5.07 -43.84
CA THR A 45 24.31 4.94 -42.38
C THR A 45 22.98 4.98 -41.62
N GLN A 46 22.06 5.89 -41.98
CA GLN A 46 20.73 5.98 -41.39
C GLN A 46 19.91 4.71 -41.60
N LEU A 47 19.86 4.20 -42.83
CA LEU A 47 19.16 2.94 -43.15
C LEU A 47 19.75 1.75 -42.39
N THR A 48 21.07 1.73 -42.23
CA THR A 48 21.73 0.67 -41.46
C THR A 48 21.37 0.79 -39.98
N ALA A 49 21.33 2.01 -39.41
CA ALA A 49 20.92 2.25 -38.04
C ALA A 49 19.45 1.84 -37.79
N ASP A 50 18.56 2.20 -38.72
CA ASP A 50 17.14 1.83 -38.65
C ASP A 50 16.97 0.29 -38.72
N SER A 51 17.71 -0.37 -39.64
CA SER A 51 17.69 -1.83 -39.75
C SER A 51 18.22 -2.53 -38.49
N LEU A 52 19.28 -2.02 -37.89
CA LEU A 52 19.81 -2.53 -36.61
C LEU A 52 18.81 -2.35 -35.46
N LEU A 53 18.10 -1.22 -35.44
CA LEU A 53 17.07 -0.97 -34.42
C LEU A 53 15.92 -1.97 -34.59
N GLU A 54 15.41 -2.21 -35.79
CA GLU A 54 14.35 -3.19 -36.03
C GLU A 54 14.81 -4.62 -35.73
N MET A 55 16.06 -4.99 -35.97
CA MET A 55 16.61 -6.28 -35.60
C MET A 55 16.66 -6.43 -34.05
N LYS A 56 17.12 -5.40 -33.35
CA LYS A 56 17.11 -5.39 -31.86
C LYS A 56 15.70 -5.52 -31.30
N LYS A 57 14.75 -4.82 -31.88
CA LYS A 57 13.34 -4.86 -31.48
C LYS A 57 12.73 -6.26 -31.74
N ALA A 58 13.01 -6.87 -32.88
CA ALA A 58 12.55 -8.23 -33.16
C ALA A 58 13.15 -9.24 -32.19
N SER A 59 14.46 -9.20 -31.93
CA SER A 59 15.14 -10.06 -30.98
C SER A 59 14.61 -9.87 -29.56
N PHE A 60 14.40 -8.61 -29.12
CA PHE A 60 13.82 -8.32 -27.82
C PHE A 60 12.43 -8.95 -27.68
N LYS A 61 11.55 -8.79 -28.68
CA LYS A 61 10.19 -9.34 -28.66
C LYS A 61 10.20 -10.88 -28.61
N GLU A 62 11.08 -11.51 -29.35
CA GLU A 62 11.22 -12.96 -29.35
C GLU A 62 11.62 -13.49 -27.97
N TRP A 63 12.68 -12.93 -27.36
CA TRP A 63 13.12 -13.31 -26.03
C TRP A 63 12.08 -13.01 -24.95
N TYR A 64 11.42 -11.87 -25.04
CA TYR A 64 10.33 -11.54 -24.12
C TYR A 64 9.16 -12.55 -24.22
N GLY A 65 8.83 -12.97 -25.46
CA GLY A 65 7.83 -14.02 -25.68
C GLY A 65 8.19 -15.34 -25.03
N ILE A 66 9.46 -15.78 -25.17
CA ILE A 66 9.98 -16.98 -24.51
C ILE A 66 9.88 -16.88 -22.98
N LEU A 67 10.25 -15.72 -22.44
CA LEU A 67 10.16 -15.48 -20.99
C LEU A 67 8.72 -15.50 -20.50
N LEU A 68 7.77 -14.96 -21.26
CA LEU A 68 6.34 -15.03 -20.91
C LEU A 68 5.78 -16.46 -21.01
N GLU A 69 6.22 -17.26 -21.95
CA GLU A 69 5.83 -18.67 -22.03
C GLU A 69 6.31 -19.46 -20.79
N GLN A 70 7.55 -19.23 -20.39
CA GLN A 70 8.11 -19.82 -19.17
C GLN A 70 7.37 -19.30 -17.92
N HIS A 71 7.01 -18.01 -17.89
CA HIS A 71 6.21 -17.41 -16.85
C HIS A 71 4.87 -18.15 -16.68
N ASN A 72 4.14 -18.36 -17.77
CA ASN A 72 2.84 -19.03 -17.72
C ASN A 72 2.95 -20.46 -17.14
N LYS A 73 3.98 -21.22 -17.51
CA LYS A 73 4.24 -22.55 -16.95
C LYS A 73 4.51 -22.52 -15.43
N LEU A 74 5.33 -21.55 -14.99
CA LEU A 74 5.62 -21.39 -13.58
C LEU A 74 4.42 -20.86 -12.78
N LEU A 75 3.59 -20.03 -13.41
CA LEU A 75 2.37 -19.49 -12.83
C LEU A 75 1.36 -20.59 -12.52
N GLU A 76 1.22 -21.60 -13.38
CA GLU A 76 0.37 -22.77 -13.11
C GLU A 76 0.84 -23.53 -11.87
N ASP A 77 2.15 -23.76 -11.73
CA ASP A 77 2.73 -24.43 -10.56
C ASP A 77 2.49 -23.63 -9.27
N VAL A 78 2.66 -22.32 -9.34
CA VAL A 78 2.41 -21.41 -8.20
C VAL A 78 0.95 -21.40 -7.83
N ASN A 79 0.03 -21.32 -8.79
CA ASN A 79 -1.41 -21.31 -8.52
C ASN A 79 -1.85 -22.61 -7.83
N LYS A 80 -1.34 -23.79 -8.25
CA LYS A 80 -1.59 -25.06 -7.56
C LYS A 80 -1.08 -25.02 -6.11
N THR A 81 0.16 -24.55 -5.93
CA THR A 81 0.76 -24.44 -4.59
C THR A 81 -0.01 -23.49 -3.69
N LEU A 82 -0.52 -22.36 -4.23
CA LEU A 82 -1.33 -21.40 -3.48
C LEU A 82 -2.71 -21.94 -3.07
N LEU A 83 -3.31 -22.83 -3.86
CA LEU A 83 -4.57 -23.48 -3.50
C LEU A 83 -4.40 -24.40 -2.28
N ASP A 84 -3.26 -25.09 -2.19
CA ASP A 84 -2.94 -26.00 -1.11
C ASP A 84 -2.36 -25.31 0.14
N ASP A 85 -1.97 -24.02 0.02
CA ASP A 85 -1.34 -23.25 1.10
C ASP A 85 -2.38 -22.63 2.05
N ASN A 86 -2.89 -23.46 2.96
CA ASN A 86 -3.84 -23.01 3.98
C ASN A 86 -3.25 -21.96 4.93
N GLU A 87 -1.94 -21.97 5.18
CA GLU A 87 -1.29 -20.99 6.05
C GLU A 87 -1.30 -19.59 5.44
N LEU A 88 -0.99 -19.48 4.15
CA LEU A 88 -1.04 -18.21 3.46
C LEU A 88 -2.49 -17.66 3.42
N ASN A 89 -3.46 -18.52 3.13
CA ASN A 89 -4.86 -18.12 3.06
C ASN A 89 -5.44 -17.68 4.42
N THR A 90 -5.03 -18.31 5.53
CA THR A 90 -5.49 -17.96 6.89
C THR A 90 -4.70 -16.81 7.50
N ARG A 91 -3.39 -16.76 7.31
CA ARG A 91 -2.51 -15.76 7.95
C ARG A 91 -2.55 -14.38 7.30
N LEU A 92 -3.03 -14.25 6.08
CA LEU A 92 -3.21 -12.93 5.44
C LEU A 92 -4.13 -11.98 6.23
N ASN A 93 -4.90 -12.51 7.17
CA ASN A 93 -5.72 -11.74 8.10
C ASN A 93 -5.03 -11.44 9.45
N ILE A 94 -3.79 -11.86 9.65
CA ILE A 94 -3.07 -11.76 10.93
C ILE A 94 -1.91 -10.76 10.82
N ASN A 95 -1.69 -10.03 11.90
CA ASN A 95 -0.75 -8.93 12.10
C ASN A 95 0.76 -9.28 12.00
N VAL A 96 1.16 -10.38 11.34
CA VAL A 96 2.56 -10.82 11.36
C VAL A 96 3.10 -10.98 9.93
N ILE A 97 3.35 -9.87 9.26
CA ILE A 97 3.99 -9.84 7.92
C ILE A 97 5.29 -10.65 7.91
N ARG A 98 6.12 -10.54 8.95
CA ARG A 98 7.35 -11.32 9.06
C ARG A 98 7.09 -12.83 9.03
N GLY A 99 6.08 -13.30 9.76
CA GLY A 99 5.71 -14.72 9.75
C GLY A 99 5.29 -15.22 8.37
N ILE A 100 4.49 -14.42 7.66
CA ILE A 100 4.08 -14.72 6.28
C ILE A 100 5.29 -14.73 5.35
N TYR A 101 6.15 -13.72 5.45
CA TYR A 101 7.38 -13.64 4.66
C TYR A 101 8.27 -14.87 4.87
N TYR A 102 8.53 -15.27 6.11
CA TYR A 102 9.31 -16.48 6.39
C TYR A 102 8.65 -17.77 5.93
N HIS A 103 7.32 -17.82 5.92
CA HIS A 103 6.59 -18.97 5.38
C HIS A 103 6.77 -19.09 3.87
N VAL A 104 6.46 -18.02 3.12
CA VAL A 104 6.53 -18.05 1.65
C VAL A 104 7.96 -18.18 1.13
N THR A 105 8.94 -17.60 1.80
CA THR A 105 10.36 -17.66 1.39
C THR A 105 11.03 -19.03 1.64
N LYS A 106 10.35 -19.97 2.28
CA LYS A 106 10.78 -21.36 2.41
C LYS A 106 10.29 -22.26 1.28
N ASN A 107 9.30 -21.83 0.50
CA ASN A 107 8.70 -22.64 -0.55
C ASN A 107 9.51 -22.54 -1.86
N PRO A 108 10.08 -23.64 -2.36
CA PRO A 108 10.91 -23.63 -3.57
C PRO A 108 10.15 -23.20 -4.84
N ALA A 109 8.86 -23.55 -4.95
CA ALA A 109 8.04 -23.16 -6.09
C ALA A 109 7.86 -21.64 -6.16
N TYR A 110 7.60 -21.01 -5.02
CA TYR A 110 7.51 -19.56 -4.93
C TYR A 110 8.83 -18.86 -5.26
N ILE A 111 9.95 -19.35 -4.69
CA ILE A 111 11.29 -18.80 -4.96
C ILE A 111 11.63 -18.88 -6.46
N LYS A 112 11.38 -20.04 -7.08
CA LYS A 112 11.63 -20.24 -8.51
C LYS A 112 10.84 -19.25 -9.36
N TYR A 113 9.59 -19.07 -9.05
CA TYR A 113 8.71 -18.11 -9.72
C TYR A 113 9.19 -16.65 -9.54
N ILE A 114 9.52 -16.26 -8.31
CA ILE A 114 10.00 -14.91 -8.00
C ILE A 114 11.32 -14.61 -8.71
N ASN A 115 12.25 -15.55 -8.77
CA ASN A 115 13.48 -15.39 -9.54
C ASN A 115 13.19 -15.18 -11.03
N HIS A 116 12.18 -15.83 -11.56
CA HIS A 116 11.75 -15.64 -12.94
C HIS A 116 11.10 -14.25 -13.16
N ILE A 117 10.29 -13.77 -12.22
CA ILE A 117 9.76 -12.39 -12.24
C ILE A 117 10.90 -11.37 -12.25
N ILE A 118 11.92 -11.56 -11.38
CA ILE A 118 13.12 -10.68 -11.37
C ILE A 118 13.81 -10.72 -12.73
N LEU A 119 13.91 -11.89 -13.36
CA LEU A 119 14.53 -12.03 -14.67
C LEU A 119 13.78 -11.24 -15.74
N ILE A 120 12.45 -11.38 -15.81
CA ILE A 120 11.61 -10.65 -16.79
C ILE A 120 11.72 -9.15 -16.59
N LEU A 121 11.52 -8.67 -15.35
CA LEU A 121 11.58 -7.25 -15.03
C LEU A 121 12.96 -6.66 -15.35
N ASN A 122 14.03 -7.37 -15.02
CA ASN A 122 15.39 -6.94 -15.33
C ASN A 122 15.69 -6.94 -16.83
N TYR A 123 15.15 -7.91 -17.57
CA TYR A 123 15.28 -7.94 -19.03
C TYR A 123 14.62 -6.71 -19.67
N VAL A 124 13.40 -6.39 -19.25
CA VAL A 124 12.72 -5.17 -19.72
C VAL A 124 13.47 -3.91 -19.29
N ASP A 125 14.06 -3.90 -18.12
CA ASP A 125 14.77 -2.73 -17.60
C ASP A 125 16.07 -2.44 -18.38
N LYS A 126 16.91 -3.48 -18.60
CA LYS A 126 18.29 -3.33 -19.08
C LYS A 126 18.48 -3.63 -20.53
N ASP A 127 17.76 -4.63 -21.06
CA ASP A 127 17.99 -5.15 -22.41
C ASP A 127 16.97 -4.61 -23.43
N PHE A 128 16.25 -3.54 -23.07
CA PHE A 128 15.28 -2.91 -23.94
C PHE A 128 15.96 -2.30 -25.18
N TYR A 129 15.33 -2.46 -26.32
CA TYR A 129 15.90 -2.05 -27.62
C TYR A 129 15.98 -0.53 -27.85
N LEU A 130 15.27 0.27 -27.08
CA LEU A 130 15.30 1.73 -27.09
C LEU A 130 16.16 2.29 -25.96
N PRO A 131 16.58 3.58 -26.05
CA PRO A 131 17.31 4.26 -25.00
C PRO A 131 16.54 4.27 -23.65
N SER A 132 17.24 4.55 -22.58
CA SER A 132 16.67 4.62 -21.23
C SER A 132 15.51 5.62 -21.06
N SER A 133 15.39 6.60 -21.98
CA SER A 133 14.28 7.57 -22.02
C SER A 133 12.92 6.97 -22.45
N ALA A 134 12.90 5.75 -22.97
CA ALA A 134 11.66 5.08 -23.43
C ALA A 134 10.92 4.35 -22.28
N GLU A 135 10.70 5.02 -21.16
CA GLU A 135 10.05 4.43 -19.98
C GLU A 135 8.59 4.02 -20.26
N ASN A 136 7.88 4.77 -21.11
CA ASN A 136 6.48 4.45 -21.43
C ASN A 136 6.33 3.15 -22.22
N GLU A 137 7.24 2.91 -23.16
CA GLU A 137 7.26 1.68 -23.96
C GLU A 137 7.62 0.48 -23.07
N LYS A 138 8.58 0.62 -22.15
CA LYS A 138 8.90 -0.41 -21.16
C LYS A 138 7.72 -0.76 -20.28
N ARG A 139 6.95 0.25 -19.86
CA ARG A 139 5.75 0.05 -19.03
C ARG A 139 4.73 -0.85 -19.71
N SER A 140 4.53 -0.72 -21.03
CA SER A 140 3.55 -1.56 -21.75
C SER A 140 3.86 -3.06 -21.65
N TYR A 141 5.16 -3.43 -21.68
CA TYR A 141 5.58 -4.83 -21.48
C TYR A 141 5.37 -5.29 -20.03
N ILE A 142 5.63 -4.42 -19.07
CA ILE A 142 5.39 -4.73 -17.64
C ILE A 142 3.91 -4.83 -17.36
N GLU A 143 3.06 -4.00 -17.96
CA GLU A 143 1.60 -4.11 -17.87
C GLU A 143 1.08 -5.43 -18.47
N GLN A 144 1.65 -5.88 -19.58
CA GLN A 144 1.31 -7.18 -20.15
C GLN A 144 1.63 -8.32 -19.17
N LEU A 145 2.81 -8.29 -18.54
CA LEU A 145 3.16 -9.25 -17.48
C LEU A 145 2.18 -9.15 -16.31
N ARG A 146 1.92 -7.95 -15.80
CA ARG A 146 1.00 -7.73 -14.67
C ARG A 146 -0.40 -8.25 -14.95
N ASN A 147 -0.93 -8.00 -16.15
CA ASN A 147 -2.28 -8.43 -16.55
C ASN A 147 -2.43 -9.96 -16.66
N SER A 148 -1.33 -10.71 -16.74
CA SER A 148 -1.35 -12.18 -16.72
C SER A 148 -1.38 -12.79 -15.31
N ILE A 149 -1.21 -11.96 -14.27
CA ILE A 149 -1.02 -12.38 -12.87
C ILE A 149 -2.33 -12.20 -12.10
N SER A 150 -2.74 -13.24 -11.34
CA SER A 150 -3.91 -13.16 -10.47
C SER A 150 -3.63 -12.30 -9.22
N PRO A 151 -4.65 -11.70 -8.57
CA PRO A 151 -4.47 -10.92 -7.35
C PRO A 151 -3.77 -11.66 -6.20
N LYS A 152 -3.97 -12.98 -6.08
CA LYS A 152 -3.27 -13.80 -5.07
C LYS A 152 -1.76 -13.89 -5.35
N VAL A 153 -1.40 -14.05 -6.61
CA VAL A 153 0.01 -14.10 -7.04
C VAL A 153 0.65 -12.72 -6.97
N SER A 154 -0.09 -11.65 -7.30
CA SER A 154 0.35 -10.27 -7.08
C SER A 154 0.69 -10.03 -5.61
N LEU A 155 -0.15 -10.51 -4.68
CA LEU A 155 0.11 -10.42 -3.25
C LEU A 155 1.37 -11.20 -2.86
N LEU A 156 1.58 -12.41 -3.40
CA LEU A 156 2.81 -13.18 -3.19
C LEU A 156 4.04 -12.38 -3.63
N ILE A 157 4.02 -11.79 -4.83
CA ILE A 157 5.11 -10.94 -5.34
C ILE A 157 5.35 -9.74 -4.40
N ALA A 158 4.27 -9.10 -3.91
CA ALA A 158 4.37 -7.97 -2.98
C ALA A 158 5.05 -8.38 -1.66
N ILE A 159 4.73 -9.56 -1.12
CA ILE A 159 5.35 -10.08 0.11
C ILE A 159 6.84 -10.32 -0.11
N PHE A 160 7.24 -10.98 -1.19
CA PHE A 160 8.65 -11.20 -1.51
C PHE A 160 9.42 -9.91 -1.73
N GLY A 161 8.77 -8.90 -2.29
CA GLY A 161 9.36 -7.59 -2.51
C GLY A 161 9.59 -6.76 -1.26
N LEU A 162 9.05 -7.11 -0.09
CA LEU A 162 9.19 -6.35 1.15
C LEU A 162 10.63 -6.25 1.68
N ASN A 163 11.57 -7.04 1.18
CA ASN A 163 12.98 -7.01 1.55
C ASN A 163 13.22 -7.00 3.08
N ILE A 164 12.47 -7.84 3.80
CA ILE A 164 12.51 -7.91 5.28
C ILE A 164 13.84 -8.45 5.80
N ASP A 165 14.49 -9.31 5.01
CA ASP A 165 15.79 -9.91 5.32
C ASP A 165 16.68 -9.98 4.08
N ASN A 166 18.00 -9.95 4.30
CA ASN A 166 19.01 -10.27 3.27
C ASN A 166 18.91 -11.76 2.89
N ASN A 167 17.87 -12.10 2.14
CA ASN A 167 17.65 -13.47 1.69
C ASN A 167 18.66 -13.82 0.60
N LYS A 168 19.38 -14.96 0.78
CA LYS A 168 20.38 -15.44 -0.19
C LYS A 168 19.76 -16.24 -1.34
N THR A 169 18.47 -16.57 -1.27
CA THR A 169 17.78 -17.42 -2.27
C THR A 169 17.28 -16.62 -3.47
N TYR A 170 17.07 -15.31 -3.30
CA TYR A 170 16.68 -14.38 -4.35
C TYR A 170 17.17 -12.96 -4.01
N ASP A 171 17.24 -12.08 -5.02
CA ASP A 171 17.65 -10.68 -4.83
C ASP A 171 16.43 -9.80 -4.47
N ALA A 172 16.11 -9.76 -3.18
CA ALA A 172 14.96 -9.01 -2.66
C ALA A 172 15.08 -7.50 -2.94
N LYS A 173 16.29 -6.92 -2.80
CA LYS A 173 16.55 -5.50 -3.06
C LYS A 173 16.32 -5.14 -4.53
N LYS A 174 16.80 -6.00 -5.44
CA LYS A 174 16.60 -5.82 -6.88
C LYS A 174 15.11 -5.91 -7.23
N LEU A 175 14.40 -6.91 -6.66
CA LEU A 175 12.96 -7.05 -6.84
C LEU A 175 12.23 -5.79 -6.38
N TYR A 176 12.48 -5.32 -5.16
CA TYR A 176 11.90 -4.09 -4.63
C TYR A 176 12.11 -2.89 -5.56
N ASN A 177 13.34 -2.67 -6.00
CA ASN A 177 13.68 -1.54 -6.87
C ASN A 177 12.95 -1.61 -8.21
N LEU A 178 12.85 -2.79 -8.84
CA LEU A 178 12.15 -2.98 -10.10
C LEU A 178 10.64 -2.79 -9.96
N LEU A 179 10.03 -3.37 -8.92
CA LEU A 179 8.60 -3.21 -8.63
C LEU A 179 8.24 -1.75 -8.37
N SER A 180 9.07 -1.04 -7.59
CA SER A 180 8.88 0.39 -7.28
C SER A 180 9.08 1.27 -8.51
N LYS A 181 10.14 1.03 -9.30
CA LYS A 181 10.45 1.80 -10.52
C LYS A 181 9.29 1.82 -11.50
N TYR A 182 8.62 0.68 -11.66
CA TYR A 182 7.56 0.53 -12.64
C TYR A 182 6.15 0.63 -12.05
N ASN A 183 6.01 1.02 -10.78
CA ASN A 183 4.71 1.07 -10.07
C ASN A 183 3.90 -0.23 -10.29
N PHE A 184 4.55 -1.38 -10.11
CA PHE A 184 3.99 -2.67 -10.48
C PHE A 184 2.60 -2.94 -9.92
N PHE A 185 2.30 -2.41 -8.73
CA PHE A 185 1.01 -2.57 -8.03
C PHE A 185 0.09 -1.36 -8.15
N GLU A 186 0.28 -0.48 -9.13
CA GLU A 186 -0.44 0.80 -9.25
C GLU A 186 -1.96 0.66 -9.17
N ASN A 187 -2.61 -0.32 -9.61
CA ASN A 187 -4.06 -0.51 -9.51
C ASN A 187 -4.41 -1.83 -8.82
N GLU A 188 -3.43 -2.44 -8.13
CA GLU A 188 -3.62 -3.75 -7.52
C GLU A 188 -4.29 -3.65 -6.16
N LEU A 189 -5.38 -4.36 -5.96
CA LEU A 189 -6.12 -4.45 -4.70
C LEU A 189 -5.90 -5.77 -3.97
N PHE A 190 -5.18 -6.71 -4.59
CA PHE A 190 -4.90 -8.05 -4.06
C PHE A 190 -6.15 -8.90 -3.73
N PHE A 191 -7.29 -8.61 -4.36
CA PHE A 191 -8.55 -9.32 -4.19
C PHE A 191 -9.12 -9.79 -5.51
N GLU A 192 -9.66 -11.01 -5.54
CA GLU A 192 -10.32 -11.55 -6.73
C GLU A 192 -11.58 -10.78 -7.11
N ASP A 193 -12.32 -10.27 -6.12
CA ASP A 193 -13.55 -9.50 -6.30
C ASP A 193 -13.28 -8.00 -6.61
N ALA A 194 -12.03 -7.62 -6.78
CA ALA A 194 -11.65 -6.21 -6.94
C ALA A 194 -12.29 -5.54 -8.15
N ILE A 195 -12.51 -6.30 -9.24
CA ILE A 195 -13.10 -5.77 -10.47
C ILE A 195 -14.51 -5.20 -10.24
N SER A 196 -15.33 -5.86 -9.43
CA SER A 196 -16.67 -5.37 -9.08
C SER A 196 -16.64 -4.18 -8.11
N LYS A 197 -15.55 -4.02 -7.35
CA LYS A 197 -15.41 -3.02 -6.29
C LYS A 197 -14.66 -1.76 -6.72
N VAL A 198 -14.00 -1.75 -7.87
CA VAL A 198 -13.28 -0.56 -8.38
C VAL A 198 -14.20 0.67 -8.50
N HIS A 199 -15.46 0.49 -8.87
CA HIS A 199 -16.45 1.58 -8.94
C HIS A 199 -16.84 2.15 -7.56
N TYR A 200 -16.60 1.40 -6.48
CA TYR A 200 -16.92 1.78 -5.10
C TYR A 200 -15.68 1.84 -4.21
N LEU A 201 -14.54 2.17 -4.80
CA LEU A 201 -13.24 2.13 -4.11
C LEU A 201 -13.24 2.95 -2.81
N ASP A 202 -13.82 4.15 -2.81
CA ASP A 202 -13.88 4.99 -1.61
C ASP A 202 -14.69 4.33 -0.48
N THR A 203 -15.86 3.75 -0.82
CA THR A 203 -16.69 3.01 0.13
C THR A 203 -15.95 1.78 0.66
N TYR A 204 -15.29 1.04 -0.21
CA TYR A 204 -14.54 -0.15 0.16
C TYR A 204 -13.36 0.16 1.09
N VAL A 205 -12.60 1.22 0.78
CA VAL A 205 -11.51 1.70 1.65
C VAL A 205 -12.06 2.20 2.99
N ALA A 206 -13.21 2.90 2.97
CA ALA A 206 -13.87 3.35 4.19
C ALA A 206 -14.30 2.19 5.09
N GLU A 207 -14.89 1.13 4.53
CA GLU A 207 -15.30 -0.06 5.29
C GLU A 207 -14.09 -0.74 5.96
N ILE A 208 -12.98 -0.87 5.23
CA ILE A 208 -11.75 -1.45 5.79
C ILE A 208 -11.16 -0.56 6.86
N PHE A 209 -11.09 0.75 6.61
CA PHE A 209 -10.60 1.72 7.57
C PHE A 209 -11.42 1.69 8.85
N ASP A 210 -12.76 1.69 8.75
CA ASP A 210 -13.67 1.63 9.88
C ASP A 210 -13.50 0.32 10.67
N LYS A 211 -13.26 -0.78 9.99
CA LYS A 211 -13.07 -2.09 10.61
C LYS A 211 -11.72 -2.24 11.32
N GLU A 212 -10.65 -1.75 10.70
CA GLU A 212 -9.28 -2.06 11.15
C GLU A 212 -8.63 -0.95 12.00
N TYR A 213 -9.08 0.29 11.85
CA TYR A 213 -8.45 1.44 12.51
C TYR A 213 -9.41 2.32 13.30
N ARG A 214 -10.51 2.72 12.71
CA ARG A 214 -11.41 3.72 13.29
C ARG A 214 -12.02 3.24 14.60
N LYS A 215 -12.54 2.02 14.65
CA LYS A 215 -13.15 1.45 15.87
C LYS A 215 -12.14 1.32 17.02
N ASP A 216 -10.89 0.99 16.70
CA ASP A 216 -9.84 0.92 17.72
C ASP A 216 -9.54 2.31 18.28
N VAL A 217 -9.55 3.35 17.43
CA VAL A 217 -9.36 4.74 17.87
C VAL A 217 -10.58 5.28 18.62
N GLU A 218 -11.81 4.97 18.19
CA GLU A 218 -13.04 5.30 18.92
C GLU A 218 -13.01 4.67 20.31
N PHE A 219 -12.68 3.41 20.41
CA PHE A 219 -12.52 2.73 21.71
C PHE A 219 -11.45 3.39 22.58
N TYR A 220 -10.31 3.78 22.00
CA TYR A 220 -9.28 4.52 22.71
C TYR A 220 -9.80 5.86 23.27
N VAL A 221 -10.53 6.63 22.47
CA VAL A 221 -11.13 7.89 22.91
C VAL A 221 -12.10 7.67 24.06
N ASP A 222 -12.98 6.68 23.95
CA ASP A 222 -13.94 6.31 24.99
C ASP A 222 -13.25 5.92 26.31
N GLU A 223 -12.18 5.11 26.22
CA GLU A 223 -11.38 4.71 27.37
C GLU A 223 -10.71 5.93 28.04
N THR A 224 -10.19 6.86 27.24
CA THR A 224 -9.54 8.07 27.74
C THR A 224 -10.53 8.99 28.42
N VAL A 225 -11.70 9.22 27.84
CA VAL A 225 -12.79 10.01 28.43
C VAL A 225 -13.23 9.41 29.75
N CYS A 226 -13.19 8.08 29.88
CA CYS A 226 -13.52 7.38 31.12
C CYS A 226 -12.39 7.39 32.17
N GLY A 227 -11.26 8.03 31.88
CA GLY A 227 -10.12 8.12 32.80
C GLY A 227 -9.37 6.80 32.97
N ARG A 228 -9.43 5.90 31.97
CA ARG A 228 -8.68 4.65 32.00
C ARG A 228 -7.28 4.82 31.45
N ALA A 229 -6.32 4.18 32.11
CA ALA A 229 -4.95 4.18 31.64
C ALA A 229 -4.82 3.36 30.33
N LEU A 230 -4.16 3.95 29.36
CA LEU A 230 -3.99 3.49 27.97
C LEU A 230 -3.09 2.27 27.79
N SER A 231 -2.63 1.63 28.85
CA SER A 231 -1.70 0.49 28.82
C SER A 231 -2.24 -0.76 28.09
N PHE A 232 -3.53 -0.76 27.71
CA PHE A 232 -4.19 -1.93 27.11
C PHE A 232 -4.45 -1.83 25.62
N ILE A 233 -4.22 -0.68 25.00
CA ILE A 233 -4.48 -0.54 23.58
C ILE A 233 -3.23 -0.87 22.80
N ASN A 234 -3.21 -2.06 22.28
CA ASN A 234 -2.20 -2.47 21.30
C ASN A 234 -2.54 -1.79 19.97
N THR A 235 -2.17 -0.49 19.87
CA THR A 235 -2.35 0.35 18.69
C THR A 235 -1.39 -0.06 17.58
N THR A 236 -1.25 -1.34 17.33
CA THR A 236 -0.46 -1.82 16.19
C THR A 236 -1.29 -1.69 14.92
N CYS A 237 -0.66 -1.12 13.90
CA CYS A 237 -1.24 -1.09 12.56
C CYS A 237 -1.54 -2.52 12.11
N ARG A 238 -2.82 -2.81 11.83
CA ARG A 238 -3.21 -4.12 11.34
C ARG A 238 -2.95 -4.19 9.84
N HIS A 239 -2.14 -5.17 9.44
CA HIS A 239 -1.79 -5.34 8.03
C HIS A 239 -2.92 -6.07 7.30
N HIS A 240 -3.75 -5.30 6.61
CA HIS A 240 -4.74 -5.82 5.69
C HIS A 240 -4.15 -5.94 4.28
N ARG A 241 -4.76 -6.75 3.40
CA ARG A 241 -4.34 -6.88 1.99
C ARG A 241 -4.23 -5.52 1.28
N ILE A 242 -5.15 -4.60 1.57
CA ILE A 242 -5.14 -3.25 1.00
C ILE A 242 -3.92 -2.45 1.45
N THR A 243 -3.35 -2.71 2.62
CA THR A 243 -2.15 -2.01 3.10
C THR A 243 -0.90 -2.42 2.32
N PHE A 244 -0.86 -3.62 1.77
CA PHE A 244 0.19 -4.02 0.83
C PHE A 244 0.14 -3.21 -0.45
N ALA A 245 -1.05 -2.99 -1.02
CA ALA A 245 -1.20 -2.13 -2.20
C ALA A 245 -0.75 -0.71 -1.90
N VAL A 246 -1.08 -0.17 -0.73
CA VAL A 246 -0.68 1.17 -0.28
C VAL A 246 0.83 1.31 -0.15
N GLN A 247 1.52 0.30 0.39
CA GLN A 247 2.97 0.32 0.58
C GLN A 247 3.75 0.36 -0.73
N TRP A 248 3.22 -0.26 -1.80
CA TRP A 248 3.95 -0.46 -3.05
C TRP A 248 3.75 0.64 -4.08
N SER A 249 2.77 1.53 -3.90
CA SER A 249 2.45 2.46 -4.98
C SER A 249 2.03 3.83 -4.47
N TYR A 250 2.85 4.85 -4.75
CA TYR A 250 2.51 6.25 -4.52
C TYR A 250 1.29 6.72 -5.34
N ASN A 251 0.98 6.06 -6.44
CA ASN A 251 -0.14 6.38 -7.32
C ASN A 251 -1.34 5.45 -7.13
N ASN A 252 -1.28 4.52 -6.19
CA ASN A 252 -2.38 3.62 -5.93
C ASN A 252 -3.60 4.41 -5.42
N PRO A 253 -4.78 4.28 -6.05
CA PRO A 253 -5.99 4.98 -5.62
C PRO A 253 -6.36 4.67 -4.16
N CYS A 254 -6.15 3.43 -3.70
CA CYS A 254 -6.39 3.02 -2.31
C CYS A 254 -5.54 3.83 -1.34
N GLN A 255 -4.29 4.14 -1.68
CA GLN A 255 -3.41 4.96 -0.85
C GLN A 255 -4.00 6.35 -0.63
N LYS A 256 -4.47 7.02 -1.68
CA LYS A 256 -5.06 8.35 -1.59
C LYS A 256 -6.29 8.36 -0.68
N HIS A 257 -7.18 7.39 -0.86
CA HIS A 257 -8.38 7.26 -0.04
C HIS A 257 -8.04 6.93 1.42
N LEU A 258 -7.11 6.01 1.67
CA LEU A 258 -6.69 5.64 3.02
C LEU A 258 -5.99 6.79 3.75
N LEU A 259 -5.06 7.50 3.09
CA LEU A 259 -4.39 8.67 3.66
C LEU A 259 -5.38 9.79 3.97
N LYS A 260 -6.38 10.02 3.12
CA LYS A 260 -7.47 10.95 3.40
C LYS A 260 -8.21 10.57 4.67
N ARG A 261 -8.60 9.28 4.83
CA ARG A 261 -9.29 8.79 6.05
C ARG A 261 -8.45 8.98 7.30
N PHE A 262 -7.15 8.70 7.23
CA PHE A 262 -6.25 8.98 8.36
C PHE A 262 -6.17 10.47 8.69
N ASN A 263 -6.07 11.34 7.69
CA ASN A 263 -6.00 12.79 7.91
C ASN A 263 -7.29 13.37 8.51
N ASP A 264 -8.44 12.82 8.15
CA ASP A 264 -9.74 13.25 8.64
C ASP A 264 -10.06 12.71 10.05
N LEU A 265 -9.33 11.68 10.53
CA LEU A 265 -9.62 10.97 11.77
C LEU A 265 -9.59 11.86 13.03
N PRO A 266 -8.62 12.77 13.26
CA PRO A 266 -8.60 13.63 14.43
C PRO A 266 -9.83 14.54 14.52
N MET A 267 -10.21 15.17 13.40
CA MET A 267 -11.40 16.01 13.35
C MET A 267 -12.68 15.20 13.51
N HIS A 268 -12.73 14.00 12.93
CA HIS A 268 -13.85 13.08 13.15
C HIS A 268 -14.00 12.73 14.63
N MET A 269 -12.88 12.42 15.34
CA MET A 269 -12.92 12.13 16.78
C MET A 269 -13.40 13.31 17.60
N ARG A 270 -12.96 14.53 17.28
CA ARG A 270 -13.47 15.75 17.92
C ARG A 270 -15.01 15.87 17.78
N ASN A 271 -15.53 15.63 16.59
CA ASN A 271 -16.96 15.65 16.33
C ASN A 271 -17.71 14.55 17.09
N VAL A 272 -17.14 13.34 17.16
CA VAL A 272 -17.70 12.21 17.93
C VAL A 272 -17.78 12.55 19.41
N ILE A 273 -16.71 13.11 20.00
CA ILE A 273 -16.69 13.56 21.39
C ILE A 273 -17.80 14.60 21.63
N GLY A 274 -17.90 15.62 20.77
CA GLY A 274 -18.94 16.65 20.88
C GLY A 274 -20.36 16.07 20.84
N LEU A 275 -20.64 15.21 19.84
CA LEU A 275 -21.93 14.53 19.72
C LEU A 275 -22.25 13.62 20.91
N ASN A 276 -21.26 12.92 21.44
CA ASN A 276 -21.44 12.06 22.61
C ASN A 276 -21.71 12.88 23.88
N MET A 277 -21.06 14.04 24.03
CA MET A 277 -21.34 14.97 25.12
C MET A 277 -22.76 15.54 25.03
N GLU A 278 -23.22 15.96 23.85
CA GLU A 278 -24.58 16.46 23.65
C GLU A 278 -25.66 15.42 24.02
N LYS A 279 -25.44 14.18 23.63
CA LYS A 279 -26.39 13.07 23.87
C LYS A 279 -26.24 12.40 25.25
N ALA A 280 -25.19 12.72 26.00
CA ALA A 280 -24.88 12.02 27.23
C ALA A 280 -25.98 12.17 28.31
N ALA A 281 -26.56 13.36 28.45
CA ALA A 281 -27.63 13.62 29.43
C ALA A 281 -28.87 12.77 29.13
N GLU A 282 -29.32 12.71 27.89
CA GLU A 282 -30.43 11.90 27.42
C GLU A 282 -30.19 10.40 27.66
N LYS A 283 -29.00 9.93 27.25
CA LYS A 283 -28.61 8.53 27.42
C LYS A 283 -28.54 8.13 28.90
N VAL A 284 -27.96 8.98 29.74
CA VAL A 284 -27.92 8.73 31.19
C VAL A 284 -29.32 8.74 31.82
N ALA A 285 -30.22 9.63 31.39
CA ALA A 285 -31.61 9.64 31.83
C ALA A 285 -32.35 8.37 31.43
N THR A 286 -32.21 7.93 30.17
CA THR A 286 -32.79 6.68 29.69
C THR A 286 -32.28 5.49 30.50
N PHE A 287 -30.97 5.40 30.73
CA PHE A 287 -30.39 4.35 31.55
C PHE A 287 -30.89 4.36 32.98
N ASN A 288 -31.01 5.55 33.59
CA ASN A 288 -31.54 5.64 34.93
C ASN A 288 -33.00 5.14 35.03
N SER A 289 -33.80 5.29 33.99
CA SER A 289 -35.16 4.75 33.93
C SER A 289 -35.19 3.22 33.79
N GLU A 290 -34.16 2.63 33.19
CA GLU A 290 -34.04 1.17 32.99
C GLU A 290 -33.41 0.45 34.21
N LEU A 291 -32.62 1.15 35.02
CA LEU A 291 -31.89 0.57 36.16
C LEU A 291 -32.76 -0.20 37.17
N PRO A 292 -33.99 0.23 37.51
CA PRO A 292 -34.85 -0.55 38.40
C PRO A 292 -35.13 -1.96 37.90
N GLY A 293 -35.16 -2.16 36.59
CA GLY A 293 -35.35 -3.47 35.98
C GLY A 293 -34.28 -4.50 36.30
N PHE A 294 -33.09 -4.06 36.71
CA PHE A 294 -31.99 -4.94 37.10
C PHE A 294 -31.93 -5.25 38.62
N VAL A 295 -32.74 -4.62 39.39
CA VAL A 295 -32.83 -4.91 40.83
C VAL A 295 -33.50 -6.28 41.00
N GLY A 296 -32.92 -7.10 41.86
CA GLY A 296 -33.35 -8.48 42.07
C GLY A 296 -32.60 -9.50 41.19
N TRP A 297 -31.78 -9.04 40.24
CA TRP A 297 -30.98 -9.96 39.42
C TRP A 297 -29.83 -10.58 40.21
N GLU A 298 -29.55 -11.86 39.88
CA GLU A 298 -28.45 -12.59 40.50
C GLU A 298 -27.16 -12.42 39.71
N ILE A 299 -26.12 -12.07 40.45
CA ILE A 299 -24.74 -12.01 39.91
C ILE A 299 -23.88 -13.05 40.60
N LYS A 300 -23.04 -13.77 39.87
CA LYS A 300 -22.03 -14.62 40.48
C LYS A 300 -20.80 -13.81 40.85
N ILE A 301 -20.35 -13.99 42.10
CA ILE A 301 -19.13 -13.38 42.61
C ILE A 301 -17.99 -14.42 42.56
N ALA A 302 -16.74 -13.98 42.67
CA ALA A 302 -15.58 -14.87 42.84
C ALA A 302 -15.88 -15.93 43.92
N ASN A 303 -15.47 -17.17 43.68
CA ASN A 303 -15.76 -18.36 44.48
C ASN A 303 -17.19 -18.92 44.37
N ASN A 304 -17.84 -18.75 43.23
CA ASN A 304 -19.16 -19.29 42.92
C ASN A 304 -20.30 -18.84 43.86
N LYS A 305 -20.08 -17.81 44.63
CA LYS A 305 -21.15 -17.22 45.44
C LYS A 305 -22.08 -16.42 44.56
N VAL A 306 -23.39 -16.63 44.78
CA VAL A 306 -24.45 -15.86 44.13
C VAL A 306 -24.81 -14.68 45.00
N ARG A 307 -24.90 -13.49 44.42
CA ARG A 307 -25.36 -12.28 45.11
C ARG A 307 -26.49 -11.66 44.32
N VAL A 308 -27.57 -11.28 45.03
CA VAL A 308 -28.69 -10.57 44.43
C VAL A 308 -28.43 -9.06 44.53
N ILE A 309 -28.69 -8.33 43.43
CA ILE A 309 -28.63 -6.84 43.41
C ILE A 309 -29.82 -6.32 44.24
N LYS A 310 -29.55 -5.70 45.38
CA LYS A 310 -30.57 -5.31 46.36
C LYS A 310 -31.28 -4.03 45.98
N ASP A 311 -30.57 -3.07 45.45
CA ASP A 311 -31.09 -1.75 45.11
C ASP A 311 -30.30 -1.07 43.99
N GLU A 312 -30.81 0.03 43.45
CA GLU A 312 -30.17 0.82 42.40
C GLU A 312 -28.81 1.41 42.82
N LYS A 313 -28.63 1.72 44.10
CA LYS A 313 -27.39 2.29 44.61
C LYS A 313 -26.26 1.27 44.53
N GLU A 314 -26.56 0.03 44.88
CA GLU A 314 -25.65 -1.08 44.75
C GLU A 314 -25.33 -1.33 43.26
N LEU A 315 -26.35 -1.32 42.40
CA LEU A 315 -26.18 -1.47 40.97
C LEU A 315 -25.27 -0.38 40.39
N LYS A 316 -25.51 0.90 40.67
CA LYS A 316 -24.65 2.03 40.24
C LYS A 316 -23.22 1.88 40.74
N ARG A 317 -23.01 1.40 41.96
CA ARG A 317 -21.67 1.10 42.48
C ARG A 317 -21.00 -0.04 41.71
N LEU A 318 -21.71 -1.12 41.40
CA LEU A 318 -21.21 -2.26 40.65
C LEU A 318 -20.84 -1.86 39.22
N ILE A 319 -21.68 -1.07 38.56
CA ILE A 319 -21.42 -0.52 37.21
C ILE A 319 -20.11 0.29 37.25
N LYS A 320 -19.94 1.19 38.22
CA LYS A 320 -18.72 2.00 38.34
C LYS A 320 -17.47 1.15 38.56
N LEU A 321 -17.55 0.13 39.41
CA LEU A 321 -16.44 -0.80 39.63
C LEU A 321 -16.12 -1.64 38.40
N TYR A 322 -17.14 -2.19 37.74
CA TYR A 322 -16.98 -2.97 36.52
C TYR A 322 -16.32 -2.15 35.42
N TYR A 323 -16.74 -0.92 35.24
CA TYR A 323 -16.18 -0.04 34.24
C TYR A 323 -14.73 0.34 34.53
N LYS A 324 -14.39 0.61 35.79
CA LYS A 324 -13.01 0.92 36.19
C LYS A 324 -12.06 -0.27 36.05
N TYR A 325 -12.57 -1.52 36.23
CA TYR A 325 -11.75 -2.74 36.24
C TYR A 325 -12.42 -3.88 35.46
N PRO A 326 -12.65 -3.73 34.13
CA PRO A 326 -13.50 -4.68 33.40
C PRO A 326 -12.89 -6.07 33.24
N PHE A 327 -11.57 -6.20 33.38
CA PHE A 327 -10.83 -7.45 33.23
C PHE A 327 -10.21 -8.00 34.49
N ASP A 328 -10.39 -7.32 35.62
CA ASP A 328 -9.87 -7.80 36.92
C ASP A 328 -10.98 -8.22 37.87
N PRO A 329 -11.37 -9.50 37.85
CA PRO A 329 -12.40 -10.02 38.78
C PRO A 329 -12.05 -9.86 40.27
N ARG A 330 -10.74 -9.71 40.58
CA ARG A 330 -10.29 -9.57 41.97
C ARG A 330 -10.66 -8.19 42.53
N GLN A 331 -10.66 -7.18 41.67
CA GLN A 331 -11.02 -5.82 42.08
C GLN A 331 -12.52 -5.54 42.01
N THR A 332 -13.21 -6.11 41.02
CA THR A 332 -14.67 -5.98 40.90
C THR A 332 -15.41 -6.90 41.83
N GLY A 333 -14.80 -8.01 42.24
CA GLY A 333 -15.47 -9.08 42.97
C GLY A 333 -16.57 -9.79 42.15
N ILE A 334 -16.72 -9.41 40.89
CA ILE A 334 -17.78 -9.91 40.00
C ILE A 334 -17.14 -10.72 38.90
N VAL A 335 -17.40 -12.02 38.88
CA VAL A 335 -17.16 -12.88 37.75
C VAL A 335 -18.52 -13.08 37.08
N LEU A 336 -18.78 -12.44 35.96
CA LEU A 336 -19.91 -12.76 35.13
C LEU A 336 -19.64 -14.14 34.51
N THR A 337 -19.97 -15.21 35.22
CA THR A 337 -19.74 -16.55 34.75
C THR A 337 -20.90 -17.06 33.90
N ASN A 338 -20.58 -17.91 32.95
CA ASN A 338 -21.39 -18.54 31.90
C ASN A 338 -22.58 -19.42 32.40
N GLY A 339 -23.13 -19.20 33.57
CA GLY A 339 -24.17 -20.04 34.13
C GLY A 339 -25.61 -19.61 33.86
N PHE A 340 -25.82 -18.36 33.50
CA PHE A 340 -27.08 -17.86 32.96
C PHE A 340 -26.87 -17.58 31.50
N THR A 341 -27.86 -17.81 30.67
CA THR A 341 -27.79 -17.70 29.22
C THR A 341 -26.87 -16.55 28.80
N ASN A 342 -25.90 -16.80 27.92
CA ASN A 342 -24.90 -15.83 27.48
C ASN A 342 -25.48 -14.45 27.15
N ARG A 343 -26.74 -14.42 26.67
CA ARG A 343 -27.50 -13.22 26.33
C ARG A 343 -27.71 -12.28 27.54
N PHE A 344 -28.01 -12.81 28.68
CA PHE A 344 -28.32 -12.03 29.89
C PHE A 344 -27.05 -11.33 30.46
N ALA A 345 -25.94 -12.06 30.51
CA ALA A 345 -24.66 -11.50 30.94
C ALA A 345 -24.16 -10.43 29.97
N ASP A 346 -24.42 -10.60 28.66
CA ASP A 346 -24.05 -9.64 27.64
C ASP A 346 -24.94 -8.39 27.69
N GLU A 347 -26.26 -8.52 27.97
CA GLU A 347 -27.15 -7.40 28.13
C GLU A 347 -26.72 -6.53 29.32
N ILE A 348 -26.46 -7.13 30.50
CA ILE A 348 -25.96 -6.37 31.66
C ILE A 348 -24.61 -5.71 31.35
N ARG A 349 -23.67 -6.44 30.72
CA ARG A 349 -22.36 -5.90 30.41
C ARG A 349 -22.45 -4.70 29.44
N ASN A 350 -23.25 -4.82 28.42
CA ASN A 350 -23.46 -3.77 27.44
C ASN A 350 -24.16 -2.56 28.06
N SER A 351 -25.18 -2.81 28.86
CA SER A 351 -25.90 -1.78 29.57
C SER A 351 -25.00 -1.04 30.56
N MET A 352 -24.22 -1.77 31.34
CA MET A 352 -23.29 -1.20 32.32
C MET A 352 -22.19 -0.38 31.66
N SER A 353 -21.60 -0.88 30.58
CA SER A 353 -20.56 -0.18 29.81
C SER A 353 -21.10 1.11 29.21
N GLY A 354 -22.28 1.04 28.60
CA GLY A 354 -22.95 2.20 28.01
C GLY A 354 -23.27 3.29 29.04
N TYR A 355 -23.83 2.92 30.19
CA TYR A 355 -24.12 3.89 31.26
C TYR A 355 -22.87 4.61 31.73
N ALA A 356 -21.80 3.88 32.02
CA ALA A 356 -20.58 4.48 32.56
C ALA A 356 -19.90 5.39 31.56
N LEU A 357 -19.90 4.99 30.27
CA LEU A 357 -19.38 5.79 29.17
C LEU A 357 -20.16 7.10 29.02
N HIS A 358 -21.49 7.04 28.92
CA HIS A 358 -22.32 8.24 28.78
C HIS A 358 -22.22 9.14 30.02
N LYS A 359 -22.07 8.56 31.20
CA LYS A 359 -21.83 9.33 32.42
C LYS A 359 -20.49 10.08 32.36
N ALA A 360 -19.44 9.46 31.90
CA ALA A 360 -18.14 10.12 31.72
C ALA A 360 -18.21 11.27 30.69
N TYR A 361 -18.95 11.10 29.58
CA TYR A 361 -19.20 12.20 28.62
C TYR A 361 -20.05 13.32 29.25
N LEU A 362 -21.03 13.02 30.10
CA LEU A 362 -21.81 14.03 30.83
C LEU A 362 -20.94 14.80 31.81
N GLU A 363 -20.07 14.12 32.54
CA GLU A 363 -19.09 14.75 33.44
C GLU A 363 -18.12 15.65 32.66
N LEU A 364 -17.64 15.19 31.49
CA LEU A 364 -16.80 15.99 30.60
C LEU A 364 -17.55 17.24 30.08
N SER A 365 -18.81 17.11 29.69
CA SER A 365 -19.61 18.25 29.19
C SER A 365 -19.79 19.35 30.21
N SER A 366 -19.78 18.99 31.51
CA SER A 366 -19.92 19.89 32.66
C SER A 366 -18.56 20.43 33.14
N ASN A 367 -17.45 19.98 32.58
CA ASN A 367 -16.11 20.42 32.97
C ASN A 367 -15.81 21.83 32.41
N PRO A 368 -15.40 22.81 33.23
CA PRO A 368 -15.02 24.14 32.75
C PRO A 368 -13.83 24.10 31.76
N ASN A 369 -12.97 23.11 31.87
CA ASN A 369 -11.80 22.92 31.01
C ASN A 369 -12.03 21.88 29.88
N LYS A 370 -13.29 21.63 29.52
CA LYS A 370 -13.63 20.57 28.53
C LYS A 370 -12.89 20.69 27.22
N ASP A 371 -12.74 21.91 26.72
CA ASP A 371 -12.10 22.15 25.42
C ASP A 371 -10.61 21.77 25.44
N GLN A 372 -9.90 22.09 26.52
CA GLN A 372 -8.52 21.66 26.70
C GLN A 372 -8.40 20.12 26.77
N VAL A 373 -9.30 19.46 27.50
CA VAL A 373 -9.31 17.98 27.59
C VAL A 373 -9.58 17.36 26.23
N ILE A 374 -10.50 17.93 25.44
CA ILE A 374 -10.78 17.48 24.08
C ILE A 374 -9.55 17.67 23.18
N ASP A 375 -8.88 18.82 23.26
CA ASP A 375 -7.67 19.10 22.48
C ASP A 375 -6.53 18.12 22.82
N GLU A 376 -6.35 17.81 24.11
CA GLU A 376 -5.37 16.80 24.54
C GLU A 376 -5.68 15.41 23.94
N ILE A 377 -6.95 14.98 23.99
CA ILE A 377 -7.37 13.69 23.40
C ILE A 377 -7.14 13.68 21.87
N VAL A 378 -7.52 14.76 21.19
CA VAL A 378 -7.33 14.87 19.72
C VAL A 378 -5.85 14.86 19.36
N SER A 379 -5.00 15.54 20.14
CA SER A 379 -3.55 15.52 19.93
C SER A 379 -2.95 14.10 20.10
N GLU A 380 -3.46 13.31 21.03
CA GLU A 380 -3.05 11.90 21.13
C GLU A 380 -3.52 11.06 19.94
N VAL A 381 -4.71 11.33 19.40
CA VAL A 381 -5.19 10.70 18.16
C VAL A 381 -4.28 11.08 16.97
N GLU A 382 -3.83 12.33 16.88
CA GLU A 382 -2.87 12.78 15.85
C GLU A 382 -1.56 12.00 15.93
N LYS A 383 -1.01 11.82 17.12
CA LYS A 383 0.19 10.99 17.33
C LYS A 383 -0.02 9.53 16.92
N MET A 384 -1.22 8.97 17.17
CA MET A 384 -1.55 7.62 16.72
C MET A 384 -1.63 7.54 15.20
N VAL A 385 -2.24 8.52 14.56
CA VAL A 385 -2.31 8.61 13.08
C VAL A 385 -0.91 8.68 12.48
N ASP A 386 -0.03 9.50 13.04
CA ASP A 386 1.36 9.60 12.58
C ASP A 386 2.14 8.29 12.78
N LYS A 387 1.87 7.59 13.88
CA LYS A 387 2.41 6.26 14.12
C LYS A 387 1.93 5.26 13.06
N PHE A 388 0.62 5.23 12.75
CA PHE A 388 0.08 4.37 11.70
C PHE A 388 0.69 4.67 10.33
N LYS A 389 0.83 5.94 9.96
CA LYS A 389 1.49 6.35 8.72
C LYS A 389 2.96 5.92 8.68
N THR A 390 3.67 6.08 9.80
CA THR A 390 5.07 5.66 9.92
C THR A 390 5.22 4.15 9.82
N GLU A 391 4.35 3.39 10.49
CA GLU A 391 4.35 1.93 10.40
C GLU A 391 4.03 1.45 8.98
N LEU A 392 3.07 2.06 8.29
CA LEU A 392 2.79 1.77 6.88
C LEU A 392 4.00 2.01 5.98
N ASN A 393 4.80 3.03 6.26
CA ASN A 393 5.98 3.38 5.46
C ASN A 393 7.24 2.59 5.86
N SER A 394 7.33 2.09 7.10
CA SER A 394 8.56 1.49 7.65
C SER A 394 8.84 0.07 7.16
N PHE A 395 7.86 -0.65 6.63
CA PHE A 395 8.04 -2.03 6.17
C PHE A 395 8.95 -2.17 4.95
N CYS A 396 9.14 -1.09 4.19
CA CYS A 396 9.90 -1.11 2.94
C CYS A 396 11.37 -0.71 3.10
N PHE A 397 11.83 -0.22 4.26
CA PHE A 397 13.11 0.48 4.37
C PHE A 397 14.02 0.06 5.52
N ASN A 398 13.67 -0.93 6.30
CA ASN A 398 14.52 -1.55 7.31
C ASN A 398 14.83 -2.99 6.90
#